data_89b858689d4bfdc6e10686785b2bd1f3
#
_entry.id   89b858689d4bfdc6e10686785b2bd1f3
#
_cell.length_a   1.000
_cell.length_b   1.000
_cell.length_c   1.000
_cell.angle_alpha   90.00
_cell.angle_beta   90.00
_cell.angle_gamma   90.00
#
_symmetry.space_group_name_H-M   'P 1'
#
loop_
_entity.id
_entity.type
_entity.pdbx_description
1 polymer ?
#
loop_
_entity_poly.entity_id
_entity_poly.type
_entity_poly.pdbx_seq_one_letter_code
_entity_poly.pdbx_strand_id
1 'polypeptide(L)'
;MIRKTVIATIALLTIACLQAPSAQISEDMVKETIVKHSLEMNVDPALALSIAKKESGFRHELKSRYGAVGVFQLLPSTANRMGYNPYYLSENIKAGLTYYKMMYKMFGSTELALAAYNAGPGNVKRCGGKIPPYAETKRFVNVIMQDYNNQKKNPDPAIARVKKHKPISLPESDNEINKTPKDFELPQLNEIPEVKNSDPVMEIL
;
A
#
# COMPACT_ATOMS: atom_id res chain seq x y z
N MET A 1 65.21 4.93 -48.93
CA MET A 1 63.76 5.02 -48.95
C MET A 1 63.21 4.36 -47.69
N ILE A 2 62.84 5.16 -46.76
CA ILE A 2 62.38 4.67 -45.44
C ILE A 2 60.86 4.77 -45.45
N ARG A 3 60.15 3.62 -45.42
CA ARG A 3 58.70 3.57 -45.31
C ARG A 3 58.36 3.74 -43.88
N LYS A 4 57.70 4.85 -43.53
CA LYS A 4 57.13 5.12 -42.21
C LYS A 4 55.82 4.33 -42.08
N THR A 5 55.82 3.31 -41.27
CA THR A 5 54.61 2.60 -40.88
C THR A 5 53.95 3.38 -39.76
N VAL A 6 52.80 3.99 -40.03
CA VAL A 6 51.97 4.63 -39.03
C VAL A 6 51.10 3.55 -38.39
N ILE A 7 51.37 3.21 -37.13
CA ILE A 7 50.53 2.32 -36.35
C ILE A 7 49.44 3.21 -35.72
N ALA A 8 48.23 3.11 -36.25
CA ALA A 8 47.06 3.75 -35.67
C ALA A 8 46.58 2.89 -34.49
N THR A 9 46.90 3.30 -33.26
CA THR A 9 46.32 2.74 -32.03
C THR A 9 44.90 3.25 -31.88
N ILE A 10 43.91 2.42 -32.22
CA ILE A 10 42.52 2.66 -31.91
C ILE A 10 42.32 2.39 -30.43
N ALA A 11 42.28 3.44 -29.63
CA ALA A 11 41.86 3.35 -28.23
C ALA A 11 40.36 3.04 -28.17
N LEU A 12 40.04 1.78 -27.93
CA LEU A 12 38.67 1.35 -27.62
C LEU A 12 38.26 1.94 -26.27
N LEU A 13 37.59 3.09 -26.27
CA LEU A 13 36.99 3.68 -25.08
C LEU A 13 35.75 2.84 -24.75
N THR A 14 35.92 1.82 -23.94
CA THR A 14 34.79 1.11 -23.31
C THR A 14 34.13 2.05 -22.33
N ILE A 15 33.06 2.70 -22.77
CA ILE A 15 32.15 3.40 -21.88
C ILE A 15 31.47 2.30 -21.05
N ALA A 16 32.05 2.01 -19.88
CA ALA A 16 31.36 1.28 -18.82
C ALA A 16 30.17 2.18 -18.41
N CYS A 17 29.01 1.89 -18.96
CA CYS A 17 27.77 2.46 -18.50
C CYS A 17 27.62 1.99 -17.04
N LEU A 18 28.06 2.82 -16.09
CA LEU A 18 27.70 2.64 -14.67
C LEU A 18 26.19 2.79 -14.61
N GLN A 19 25.49 1.69 -14.75
CA GLN A 19 24.10 1.60 -14.31
C GLN A 19 24.14 1.80 -12.81
N ALA A 20 23.82 3.02 -12.36
CA ALA A 20 23.53 3.24 -10.95
C ALA A 20 22.45 2.22 -10.57
N PRO A 21 22.65 1.41 -9.51
CA PRO A 21 21.63 0.48 -9.08
C PRO A 21 20.37 1.32 -8.83
N SER A 22 19.30 1.04 -9.54
CA SER A 22 18.00 1.62 -9.23
C SER A 22 17.76 1.30 -7.75
N ALA A 23 17.65 2.31 -6.91
CA ALA A 23 17.51 2.13 -5.48
C ALA A 23 16.20 1.35 -5.26
N GLN A 24 16.34 0.03 -5.15
CA GLN A 24 15.20 -0.84 -4.87
C GLN A 24 14.67 -0.46 -3.50
N ILE A 25 13.38 -0.16 -3.43
CA ILE A 25 12.72 0.21 -2.18
C ILE A 25 12.85 -0.98 -1.23
N SER A 26 13.56 -0.81 -0.11
CA SER A 26 13.76 -1.88 0.86
C SER A 26 12.48 -2.18 1.63
N GLU A 27 12.30 -3.42 2.06
CA GLU A 27 11.16 -3.81 2.90
C GLU A 27 11.09 -2.98 4.19
N ASP A 28 12.23 -2.69 4.81
CA ASP A 28 12.29 -1.83 6.00
C ASP A 28 11.76 -0.42 5.73
N MET A 29 12.13 0.19 4.60
CA MET A 29 11.60 1.50 4.20
C MET A 29 10.08 1.45 3.99
N VAL A 30 9.57 0.40 3.37
CA VAL A 30 8.13 0.21 3.19
C VAL A 30 7.42 0.11 4.53
N LYS A 31 7.92 -0.74 5.44
CA LYS A 31 7.35 -0.91 6.78
C LYS A 31 7.36 0.38 7.59
N GLU A 32 8.46 1.12 7.58
CA GLU A 32 8.56 2.41 8.29
C GLU A 32 7.60 3.44 7.71
N THR A 33 7.43 3.47 6.39
CA THR A 33 6.46 4.35 5.73
C THR A 33 5.02 3.97 6.11
N ILE A 34 4.70 2.67 6.19
CA ILE A 34 3.40 2.18 6.67
C ILE A 34 3.16 2.63 8.10
N VAL A 35 4.12 2.40 9.00
CA VAL A 35 4.01 2.79 10.42
C VAL A 35 3.80 4.30 10.55
N LYS A 36 4.59 5.11 9.85
CA LYS A 36 4.46 6.57 9.86
C LYS A 36 3.03 6.98 9.49
N HIS A 37 2.55 6.58 8.32
CA HIS A 37 1.22 6.98 7.86
C HIS A 37 0.09 6.37 8.69
N SER A 38 0.25 5.17 9.23
CA SER A 38 -0.76 4.59 10.12
C SER A 38 -0.92 5.39 11.41
N LEU A 39 0.18 5.86 12.00
CA LEU A 39 0.14 6.76 13.17
C LEU A 39 -0.50 8.10 12.84
N GLU A 40 -0.12 8.73 11.72
CA GLU A 40 -0.69 10.00 11.24
C GLU A 40 -2.21 9.89 10.98
N MET A 41 -2.66 8.75 10.52
CA MET A 41 -4.06 8.51 10.15
C MET A 41 -4.89 7.82 11.23
N ASN A 42 -4.33 7.63 12.44
CA ASN A 42 -4.99 6.94 13.56
C ASN A 42 -5.49 5.52 13.20
N VAL A 43 -4.64 4.76 12.52
CA VAL A 43 -4.80 3.31 12.30
C VAL A 43 -3.74 2.59 13.11
N ASP A 44 -4.09 1.46 13.74
CA ASP A 44 -3.10 0.66 14.49
C ASP A 44 -1.98 0.19 13.54
N PRO A 45 -0.70 0.55 13.79
CA PRO A 45 0.42 0.15 12.94
C PRO A 45 0.56 -1.36 12.76
N ALA A 46 0.26 -2.14 13.80
CA ALA A 46 0.31 -3.60 13.73
C ALA A 46 -0.72 -4.14 12.73
N LEU A 47 -1.93 -3.56 12.72
CA LEU A 47 -2.96 -3.93 11.76
C LEU A 47 -2.58 -3.51 10.33
N ALA A 48 -2.07 -2.28 10.16
CA ALA A 48 -1.63 -1.77 8.86
C ALA A 48 -0.54 -2.66 8.24
N LEU A 49 0.45 -3.06 9.04
CA LEU A 49 1.51 -3.99 8.63
C LEU A 49 0.94 -5.37 8.28
N SER A 50 -0.03 -5.88 9.05
CA SER A 50 -0.66 -7.18 8.78
C SER A 50 -1.46 -7.19 7.47
N ILE A 51 -2.15 -6.09 7.16
CA ILE A 51 -2.83 -5.93 5.86
C ILE A 51 -1.80 -5.93 4.72
N ALA A 52 -0.79 -5.06 4.79
CA ALA A 52 0.23 -4.93 3.74
C ALA A 52 1.02 -6.23 3.51
N LYS A 53 1.32 -6.96 4.60
CA LYS A 53 1.96 -8.28 4.53
C LYS A 53 1.10 -9.28 3.77
N LYS A 54 -0.21 -9.32 4.04
CA LYS A 54 -1.14 -10.23 3.36
C LYS A 54 -1.36 -9.84 1.90
N GLU A 55 -1.42 -8.53 1.59
CA GLU A 55 -1.72 -8.01 0.26
C GLU A 55 -0.55 -8.20 -0.72
N SER A 56 0.66 -7.86 -0.31
CA SER A 56 1.82 -7.83 -1.23
C SER A 56 3.09 -8.44 -0.67
N GLY A 57 3.14 -8.81 0.62
CA GLY A 57 4.39 -9.08 1.30
C GLY A 57 5.33 -7.87 1.27
N PHE A 58 4.77 -6.67 1.44
CA PHE A 58 5.48 -5.38 1.42
C PHE A 58 6.08 -4.96 0.07
N ARG A 59 5.73 -5.62 -1.04
CA ARG A 59 6.25 -5.34 -2.38
C ARG A 59 5.43 -4.27 -3.08
N HIS A 60 6.05 -3.10 -3.32
CA HIS A 60 5.34 -1.98 -3.96
C HIS A 60 5.20 -2.16 -5.48
N GLU A 61 6.12 -2.87 -6.10
CA GLU A 61 6.12 -3.18 -7.54
C GLU A 61 5.08 -4.22 -7.96
N LEU A 62 4.43 -4.89 -6.99
CA LEU A 62 3.49 -5.96 -7.26
C LEU A 62 2.23 -5.44 -7.96
N LYS A 63 1.87 -6.13 -9.04
CA LYS A 63 0.60 -5.94 -9.75
C LYS A 63 -0.10 -7.29 -9.89
N SER A 64 -1.33 -7.37 -9.41
CA SER A 64 -2.13 -8.58 -9.54
C SER A 64 -2.68 -8.76 -10.97
N ARG A 65 -3.13 -9.95 -11.30
CA ARG A 65 -3.80 -10.26 -12.59
C ARG A 65 -5.06 -9.43 -12.83
N TYR A 66 -5.69 -8.93 -11.76
CA TYR A 66 -6.89 -8.08 -11.83
C TYR A 66 -6.56 -6.59 -11.84
N GLY A 67 -5.27 -6.23 -11.88
CA GLY A 67 -4.81 -4.86 -11.98
C GLY A 67 -4.70 -4.12 -10.65
N ALA A 68 -4.85 -4.79 -9.51
CA ALA A 68 -4.52 -4.21 -8.21
C ALA A 68 -3.01 -3.97 -8.11
N VAL A 69 -2.60 -2.86 -7.49
CA VAL A 69 -1.20 -2.43 -7.48
C VAL A 69 -0.70 -2.06 -6.09
N GLY A 70 0.60 -2.24 -5.89
CA GLY A 70 1.36 -1.72 -4.77
C GLY A 70 1.19 -2.48 -3.47
N VAL A 71 1.67 -1.88 -2.40
CA VAL A 71 1.75 -2.49 -1.06
C VAL A 71 0.39 -2.90 -0.51
N PHE A 72 -0.65 -2.11 -0.76
CA PHE A 72 -2.01 -2.34 -0.27
C PHE A 72 -2.95 -2.92 -1.34
N GLN A 73 -2.42 -3.31 -2.50
CA GLN A 73 -3.15 -3.97 -3.59
C GLN A 73 -4.51 -3.33 -3.90
N LEU A 74 -4.51 -2.02 -4.13
CA LEU A 74 -5.72 -1.31 -4.53
C LEU A 74 -5.86 -1.27 -6.06
N LEU A 75 -7.08 -1.39 -6.55
CA LEU A 75 -7.39 -1.05 -7.93
C LEU A 75 -7.15 0.45 -8.15
N PRO A 76 -6.47 0.85 -9.25
CA PRO A 76 -6.21 2.26 -9.52
C PRO A 76 -7.48 3.13 -9.51
N SER A 77 -8.59 2.59 -10.02
CA SER A 77 -9.88 3.29 -9.97
C SER A 77 -10.37 3.56 -8.55
N THR A 78 -10.11 2.67 -7.60
CA THR A 78 -10.46 2.85 -6.20
C THR A 78 -9.60 3.91 -5.55
N ALA A 79 -8.28 3.87 -5.75
CA ALA A 79 -7.36 4.86 -5.20
C ALA A 79 -7.61 6.25 -5.78
N ASN A 80 -7.78 6.36 -7.10
CA ASN A 80 -8.01 7.64 -7.78
C ASN A 80 -9.30 8.34 -7.31
N ARG A 81 -10.37 7.59 -7.01
CA ARG A 81 -11.60 8.17 -6.43
C ARG A 81 -11.39 8.75 -5.03
N MET A 82 -10.42 8.26 -4.30
CA MET A 82 -10.01 8.81 -3.01
C MET A 82 -8.94 9.89 -3.12
N GLY A 83 -8.59 10.33 -4.35
CA GLY A 83 -7.61 11.38 -4.62
C GLY A 83 -6.16 10.94 -4.53
N TYR A 84 -5.87 9.63 -4.59
CA TYR A 84 -4.51 9.08 -4.50
C TYR A 84 -4.05 8.44 -5.80
N ASN A 85 -2.76 8.62 -6.13
CA ASN A 85 -2.11 7.87 -7.20
C ASN A 85 -1.44 6.59 -6.63
N PRO A 86 -1.99 5.38 -6.86
CA PRO A 86 -1.49 4.17 -6.20
C PRO A 86 -0.13 3.67 -6.69
N TYR A 87 0.46 4.32 -7.70
CA TYR A 87 1.79 3.99 -8.21
C TYR A 87 2.91 4.63 -7.40
N TYR A 88 2.62 5.57 -6.50
CA TYR A 88 3.56 6.12 -5.53
C TYR A 88 3.41 5.44 -4.17
N LEU A 89 4.54 4.99 -3.59
CA LEU A 89 4.55 4.23 -2.34
C LEU A 89 3.71 4.89 -1.23
N SER A 90 4.00 6.15 -0.94
CA SER A 90 3.32 6.90 0.13
C SER A 90 1.81 7.03 -0.14
N GLU A 91 1.42 7.28 -1.39
CA GLU A 91 0.01 7.43 -1.77
C GLU A 91 -0.73 6.09 -1.79
N ASN A 92 -0.07 5.01 -2.22
CA ASN A 92 -0.64 3.67 -2.13
C ASN A 92 -0.96 3.28 -0.69
N ILE A 93 -0.02 3.57 0.22
CA ILE A 93 -0.21 3.30 1.66
C ILE A 93 -1.37 4.14 2.21
N LYS A 94 -1.37 5.46 1.95
CA LYS A 94 -2.46 6.34 2.39
C LYS A 94 -3.81 5.92 1.84
N ALA A 95 -3.87 5.54 0.57
CA ALA A 95 -5.09 5.03 -0.06
C ALA A 95 -5.60 3.76 0.61
N GLY A 96 -4.72 2.79 0.89
CA GLY A 96 -5.06 1.55 1.58
C GLY A 96 -5.61 1.79 2.99
N LEU A 97 -4.95 2.66 3.75
CA LEU A 97 -5.40 3.04 5.09
C LEU A 97 -6.73 3.81 5.06
N THR A 98 -6.91 4.71 4.09
CA THR A 98 -8.18 5.42 3.87
C THR A 98 -9.30 4.44 3.55
N TYR A 99 -9.06 3.51 2.63
CA TYR A 99 -10.05 2.49 2.25
C TYR A 99 -10.42 1.59 3.42
N TYR A 100 -9.43 1.14 4.21
CA TYR A 100 -9.70 0.39 5.44
C TYR A 100 -10.57 1.20 6.44
N LYS A 101 -10.24 2.47 6.68
CA LYS A 101 -11.03 3.35 7.58
C LYS A 101 -12.47 3.53 7.10
N MET A 102 -12.67 3.66 5.77
CA MET A 102 -14.02 3.72 5.20
C MET A 102 -14.81 2.44 5.47
N MET A 103 -14.18 1.27 5.29
CA MET A 103 -14.81 -0.02 5.58
C MET A 103 -15.11 -0.16 7.08
N TYR A 104 -14.18 0.25 7.94
CA TYR A 104 -14.38 0.22 9.39
C TYR A 104 -15.52 1.16 9.83
N LYS A 105 -15.59 2.37 9.29
CA LYS A 105 -16.71 3.31 9.55
C LYS A 105 -18.05 2.71 9.12
N MET A 106 -18.08 1.94 8.05
CA MET A 106 -19.30 1.35 7.48
C MET A 106 -19.80 0.14 8.28
N PHE A 107 -18.91 -0.68 8.81
CA PHE A 107 -19.26 -1.99 9.38
C PHE A 107 -18.98 -2.13 10.88
N GLY A 108 -18.24 -1.21 11.51
CA GLY A 108 -18.01 -1.14 12.94
C GLY A 108 -17.13 -2.23 13.56
N SER A 109 -16.61 -3.17 12.77
CA SER A 109 -15.66 -4.19 13.27
C SER A 109 -14.49 -4.38 12.33
N THR A 110 -13.32 -4.73 12.87
CA THR A 110 -12.11 -4.98 12.11
C THR A 110 -12.29 -6.13 11.13
N GLU A 111 -12.92 -7.23 11.56
CA GLU A 111 -13.13 -8.41 10.72
C GLU A 111 -14.06 -8.10 9.54
N LEU A 112 -15.14 -7.34 9.78
CA LEU A 112 -16.05 -6.94 8.72
C LEU A 112 -15.43 -5.90 7.79
N ALA A 113 -14.61 -4.99 8.33
CA ALA A 113 -13.85 -4.05 7.52
C ALA A 113 -12.85 -4.77 6.60
N LEU A 114 -12.13 -5.77 7.10
CA LEU A 114 -11.23 -6.60 6.31
C LEU A 114 -11.98 -7.42 5.26
N ALA A 115 -13.13 -7.99 5.63
CA ALA A 115 -13.98 -8.70 4.68
C ALA A 115 -14.48 -7.78 3.56
N ALA A 116 -14.88 -6.55 3.90
CA ALA A 116 -15.30 -5.55 2.93
C ALA A 116 -14.13 -5.01 2.10
N TYR A 117 -12.94 -4.90 2.67
CA TYR A 117 -11.72 -4.54 1.97
C TYR A 117 -11.43 -5.52 0.82
N ASN A 118 -11.48 -6.83 1.12
CA ASN A 118 -11.19 -7.88 0.15
C ASN A 118 -12.36 -8.15 -0.80
N ALA A 119 -13.56 -8.39 -0.27
CA ALA A 119 -14.72 -8.80 -1.08
C ALA A 119 -15.54 -7.63 -1.66
N GLY A 120 -15.26 -6.41 -1.22
CA GLY A 120 -16.08 -5.24 -1.51
C GLY A 120 -17.26 -5.07 -0.53
N PRO A 121 -17.61 -3.81 -0.19
CA PRO A 121 -18.65 -3.51 0.80
C PRO A 121 -20.06 -3.98 0.38
N GLY A 122 -20.37 -4.00 -0.92
CA GLY A 122 -21.63 -4.51 -1.44
C GLY A 122 -21.86 -5.98 -1.10
N ASN A 123 -20.81 -6.81 -1.15
CA ASN A 123 -20.92 -8.24 -0.79
C ASN A 123 -21.21 -8.43 0.71
N VAL A 124 -20.55 -7.68 1.57
CA VAL A 124 -20.81 -7.74 3.02
C VAL A 124 -22.23 -7.29 3.34
N LYS A 125 -22.72 -6.22 2.68
CA LYS A 125 -24.13 -5.78 2.83
C LYS A 125 -25.12 -6.85 2.36
N ARG A 126 -24.91 -7.45 1.17
CA ARG A 126 -25.78 -8.54 0.67
C ARG A 126 -25.80 -9.76 1.58
N CYS A 127 -24.74 -9.99 2.33
CA CYS A 127 -24.69 -11.03 3.35
C CYS A 127 -25.24 -10.61 4.72
N GLY A 128 -26.03 -9.52 4.79
CA GLY A 128 -26.64 -9.05 6.03
C GLY A 128 -25.63 -8.55 7.07
N GLY A 129 -24.54 -7.93 6.63
CA GLY A 129 -23.49 -7.44 7.53
C GLY A 129 -22.65 -8.58 8.14
N LYS A 130 -22.52 -9.69 7.45
CA LYS A 130 -21.68 -10.83 7.84
C LYS A 130 -20.55 -11.02 6.84
N ILE A 131 -19.50 -11.73 7.26
CA ILE A 131 -18.41 -12.11 6.34
C ILE A 131 -18.98 -12.98 5.24
N PRO A 132 -18.81 -12.60 3.96
CA PRO A 132 -19.30 -13.38 2.84
C PRO A 132 -18.80 -14.84 2.87
N PRO A 133 -19.57 -15.82 2.38
CA PRO A 133 -19.19 -17.22 2.44
C PRO A 133 -18.08 -17.62 1.45
N TYR A 134 -17.32 -16.64 0.94
CA TYR A 134 -16.18 -16.87 0.05
C TYR A 134 -14.98 -17.39 0.84
N ALA A 135 -14.42 -18.54 0.42
CA ALA A 135 -13.30 -19.17 1.09
C ALA A 135 -12.09 -18.24 1.19
N GLU A 136 -11.82 -17.47 0.12
CA GLU A 136 -10.74 -16.48 0.06
C GLU A 136 -10.93 -15.36 1.08
N THR A 137 -12.11 -14.74 1.14
CA THR A 137 -12.39 -13.66 2.07
C THR A 137 -12.27 -14.11 3.53
N LYS A 138 -12.79 -15.30 3.85
CA LYS A 138 -12.63 -15.89 5.17
C LYS A 138 -11.15 -16.12 5.52
N ARG A 139 -10.37 -16.66 4.56
CA ARG A 139 -8.93 -16.86 4.74
C ARG A 139 -8.20 -15.53 4.89
N PHE A 140 -8.54 -14.53 4.09
CA PHE A 140 -7.96 -13.19 4.17
C PHE A 140 -8.14 -12.59 5.55
N VAL A 141 -9.36 -12.57 6.08
CA VAL A 141 -9.66 -12.07 7.42
C VAL A 141 -8.90 -12.84 8.48
N ASN A 142 -8.95 -14.18 8.44
CA ASN A 142 -8.29 -15.02 9.45
C ASN A 142 -6.78 -14.81 9.49
N VAL A 143 -6.11 -14.77 8.33
CA VAL A 143 -4.66 -14.58 8.25
C VAL A 143 -4.24 -13.22 8.79
N ILE A 144 -4.96 -12.16 8.44
CA ILE A 144 -4.64 -10.81 8.95
C ILE A 144 -4.89 -10.73 10.46
N MET A 145 -6.00 -11.25 10.95
CA MET A 145 -6.31 -11.21 12.38
C MET A 145 -5.33 -12.01 13.23
N GLN A 146 -4.86 -13.17 12.71
CA GLN A 146 -3.80 -13.95 13.36
C GLN A 146 -2.47 -13.17 13.41
N ASP A 147 -2.04 -12.59 12.28
CA ASP A 147 -0.80 -11.80 12.24
C ASP A 147 -0.91 -10.56 13.12
N TYR A 148 -2.02 -9.85 13.08
CA TYR A 148 -2.31 -8.70 13.92
C TYR A 148 -2.21 -9.06 15.42
N ASN A 149 -2.85 -10.14 15.85
CA ASN A 149 -2.79 -10.60 17.24
C ASN A 149 -1.36 -11.02 17.65
N ASN A 150 -0.58 -11.60 16.73
CA ASN A 150 0.83 -11.90 16.97
C ASN A 150 1.66 -10.63 17.11
N GLN A 151 1.44 -9.64 16.27
CA GLN A 151 2.13 -8.35 16.35
C GLN A 151 1.76 -7.53 17.60
N LYS A 152 0.57 -7.73 18.18
CA LYS A 152 0.23 -7.13 19.49
C LYS A 152 1.11 -7.69 20.60
N LYS A 153 1.55 -8.94 20.50
CA LYS A 153 2.44 -9.59 21.49
C LYS A 153 3.92 -9.35 21.16
N ASN A 154 4.28 -9.39 19.89
CA ASN A 154 5.63 -9.24 19.38
C ASN A 154 5.62 -8.20 18.23
N PRO A 155 5.65 -6.90 18.55
CA PRO A 155 5.56 -5.84 17.54
C PRO A 155 6.72 -5.88 16.55
N ASP A 156 6.42 -5.57 15.26
CA ASP A 156 7.46 -5.40 14.25
C ASP A 156 8.44 -4.29 14.68
N PRO A 157 9.76 -4.51 14.56
CA PRO A 157 10.78 -3.53 14.94
C PRO A 157 10.62 -2.15 14.28
N ALA A 158 10.02 -2.07 13.10
CA ALA A 158 9.72 -0.80 12.43
C ALA A 158 8.85 0.13 13.29
N ILE A 159 7.93 -0.43 14.10
CA ILE A 159 7.09 0.36 15.01
C ILE A 159 7.93 1.09 16.05
N ALA A 160 8.92 0.41 16.62
CA ALA A 160 9.81 1.00 17.61
C ALA A 160 10.77 2.03 16.96
N ARG A 161 11.28 1.73 15.76
CA ARG A 161 12.17 2.64 15.02
C ARG A 161 11.46 3.96 14.75
N VAL A 162 10.28 3.94 14.15
CA VAL A 162 9.52 5.16 13.82
C VAL A 162 9.13 5.96 15.08
N LYS A 163 8.72 5.28 16.16
CA LYS A 163 8.39 5.97 17.42
C LYS A 163 9.58 6.66 18.07
N LYS A 164 10.80 6.11 17.94
CA LYS A 164 12.04 6.72 18.44
C LYS A 164 12.46 7.94 17.63
N HIS A 165 12.18 7.93 16.32
CA HIS A 165 12.51 9.03 15.41
C HIS A 165 11.35 10.02 15.27
N LYS A 166 10.48 10.17 16.30
CA LYS A 166 9.44 11.20 16.28
C LYS A 166 10.14 12.54 15.97
N PRO A 167 9.75 13.27 14.92
CA PRO A 167 10.52 14.40 14.43
C PRO A 167 10.68 15.43 15.53
N ILE A 168 11.92 15.91 15.72
CA ILE A 168 12.18 17.27 16.12
C ILE A 168 11.23 18.14 15.29
N SER A 169 10.36 18.90 15.94
CA SER A 169 9.47 19.86 15.30
C SER A 169 10.23 20.58 14.19
N LEU A 170 9.84 20.33 12.94
CA LEU A 170 10.31 21.14 11.82
C LEU A 170 9.89 22.57 12.10
N PRO A 171 10.77 23.57 11.90
CA PRO A 171 10.36 24.96 11.98
C PRO A 171 9.22 25.20 10.99
N GLU A 172 8.23 25.96 11.44
CA GLU A 172 7.06 26.40 10.67
C GLU A 172 7.49 27.32 9.53
N SER A 173 8.05 26.76 8.47
CA SER A 173 8.29 27.52 7.25
C SER A 173 8.23 26.63 6.04
N ASP A 174 7.07 26.03 5.76
CA ASP A 174 6.72 25.58 4.40
C ASP A 174 5.21 25.32 4.33
N ASN A 175 4.47 26.44 4.35
CA ASN A 175 3.01 26.49 4.34
C ASN A 175 2.39 26.26 2.96
N GLU A 176 3.04 25.58 2.01
CA GLU A 176 2.49 25.39 0.66
C GLU A 176 2.31 23.94 0.17
N ILE A 177 2.77 22.93 0.90
CA ILE A 177 2.65 21.52 0.43
C ILE A 177 1.59 20.72 1.19
N ASN A 178 1.00 21.25 2.24
CA ASN A 178 -0.03 20.59 3.06
C ASN A 178 -1.44 21.14 2.79
N LYS A 179 -1.84 21.28 1.53
CA LYS A 179 -3.27 21.34 1.21
C LYS A 179 -3.83 19.93 1.18
N THR A 180 -4.14 19.38 2.35
CA THR A 180 -5.29 18.46 2.43
C THR A 180 -6.48 19.22 1.85
N PRO A 181 -7.20 18.65 0.87
CA PRO A 181 -8.45 19.27 0.44
C PRO A 181 -9.35 19.38 1.67
N LYS A 182 -9.65 20.63 2.10
CA LYS A 182 -10.48 20.91 3.28
C LYS A 182 -11.91 20.39 3.17
N ASP A 183 -12.29 19.86 2.00
CA ASP A 183 -13.64 19.45 1.64
C ASP A 183 -13.70 18.00 1.14
N PHE A 184 -12.82 17.11 1.62
CA PHE A 184 -12.99 15.69 1.32
C PHE A 184 -14.11 15.12 2.19
N GLU A 185 -15.35 15.38 1.78
CA GLU A 185 -16.49 14.55 2.19
C GLU A 185 -16.25 13.13 1.67
N LEU A 186 -16.32 12.17 2.58
CA LEU A 186 -16.29 10.76 2.19
C LEU A 186 -17.36 10.55 1.11
N PRO A 187 -17.04 9.95 -0.05
CA PRO A 187 -18.02 9.68 -1.09
C PRO A 187 -19.26 9.05 -0.47
N GLN A 188 -20.43 9.57 -0.83
CA GLN A 188 -21.68 9.02 -0.37
C GLN A 188 -21.74 7.54 -0.73
N LEU A 189 -22.33 6.74 0.13
CA LEU A 189 -22.38 5.26 0.02
C LEU A 189 -22.79 4.74 -1.36
N ASN A 190 -23.49 5.56 -2.13
CA ASN A 190 -24.04 5.29 -3.47
C ASN A 190 -22.99 5.43 -4.58
N GLU A 191 -21.84 6.08 -4.30
CA GLU A 191 -20.79 6.38 -5.29
C GLU A 191 -19.67 5.34 -5.29
N ILE A 192 -19.68 4.39 -4.33
CA ILE A 192 -18.78 3.25 -4.37
C ILE A 192 -19.35 2.27 -5.38
N PRO A 193 -18.71 2.05 -6.57
CA PRO A 193 -19.27 1.15 -7.55
C PRO A 193 -19.41 -0.23 -6.93
N GLU A 194 -20.57 -0.80 -7.14
CA GLU A 194 -20.76 -2.23 -6.94
C GLU A 194 -19.75 -2.98 -7.81
N VAL A 195 -18.92 -3.80 -7.18
CA VAL A 195 -18.18 -4.83 -7.92
C VAL A 195 -19.26 -5.69 -8.58
N LYS A 196 -19.35 -5.61 -9.92
CA LYS A 196 -20.31 -6.43 -10.66
C LYS A 196 -20.07 -7.89 -10.29
N ASN A 197 -21.16 -8.65 -10.14
CA ASN A 197 -21.13 -10.08 -9.76
C ASN A 197 -20.28 -10.99 -10.67
N SER A 198 -19.69 -10.44 -11.74
CA SER A 198 -18.78 -11.12 -12.67
C SER A 198 -17.30 -10.95 -12.36
N ASP A 199 -16.94 -10.07 -11.41
CA ASP A 199 -15.54 -9.91 -11.06
C ASP A 199 -15.18 -11.00 -10.03
N PRO A 200 -14.32 -11.95 -10.39
CA PRO A 200 -13.89 -12.98 -9.45
C PRO A 200 -13.22 -12.31 -8.26
N VAL A 201 -13.50 -12.84 -7.07
CA VAL A 201 -12.79 -12.47 -5.84
C VAL A 201 -11.30 -12.52 -6.14
N MET A 202 -10.55 -11.45 -5.81
CA MET A 202 -9.13 -11.36 -6.16
C MET A 202 -8.36 -12.52 -5.53
N GLU A 203 -8.08 -13.57 -6.28
CA GLU A 203 -7.08 -14.56 -5.89
C GLU A 203 -5.70 -13.93 -6.00
N ILE A 204 -5.13 -13.61 -4.87
CA ILE A 204 -3.72 -13.26 -4.75
C ILE A 204 -2.97 -14.58 -4.58
N LEU A 205 -2.06 -14.87 -5.51
CA LEU A 205 -1.14 -16.00 -5.44
C LEU A 205 -0.22 -15.89 -4.25
#